data_135d0235aee3a86a33f1743882e17be1
#
_entry.id   135d0235aee3a86a33f1743882e17be1
#
_cell.length_a   1.000
_cell.length_b   1.000
_cell.length_c   1.000
_cell.angle_alpha   90.00
_cell.angle_beta   90.00
_cell.angle_gamma   90.00
#
_symmetry.space_group_name_H-M   'P 1'
#
loop_
_entity.id
_entity.type
_entity.pdbx_description
1 polymer ?
#
loop_
_entity_poly.entity_id
_entity_poly.type
_entity_poly.pdbx_seq_one_letter_code
_entity_poly.pdbx_strand_id
1 'polypeptide(L)'
;MGIRNHRGTIRVVSIILIVGFALSMLITGIISLKNNVLDAKKHGDKAQAVITVNKEKITRDEFNLEVESLKENLRASLQQKQQQLAQMGVNGSNLKEIPEEILKEYTLQLLINKDLLLSSAKDLNVKISGSEVDKKLQEYYAQAGGKNNFLMAIRSRGYSFDKFKETIKEQELIQKIQDKIASISKVDESELKKAYDRYKYVSFGGRPYEEVKPRLEQALNNEKDTMMLSSYIFKARQKAKIDIKDPEIKRLYDQINSVVAEKDGYKYTKASLNEQLLSDYTSTPEGYSEEKVQKLRESFKQNLDKFITIAAKAKAVGIKADKEFAGIDELSDYSKKYYDYLVDNYKPSEQALLDRFNSRRDKYNQKNTISGYVVGQDYKASSKDFESAKKQAEEIMKTTNKENFAAKAEQFSKDPGSAKNGGSLGGTTDLSKLVPEFAQAVNNAKVGEIVGPVKSEYGYHIIYVQGKNAQNPNIAKVSHILITPTISEETKKAVAKQVQDLKAELMTNKITWDKIEKQDKYKFDTKEQFSDLTKDQPLPGIGKANPELSNKLFAAKTNEILDYSSNEGYFLLTKTSEIPFKEAKFEDVKERIRVELGIEYANKEMGLKDDNTQAGA
;
A
#
# COMPACT_ATOMS: atom_id res chain seq x y z
N MET A 1 12.42 2.88 4.74
CA MET A 1 12.53 1.43 4.45
C MET A 1 11.91 0.67 5.61
N GLY A 2 10.86 -0.06 5.34
CA GLY A 2 9.91 -0.54 6.33
C GLY A 2 10.41 -1.70 7.17
N ILE A 3 9.71 -1.91 8.29
CA ILE A 3 9.64 -3.14 9.09
C ILE A 3 9.08 -4.27 8.19
N ARG A 4 9.80 -4.63 7.14
CA ARG A 4 9.30 -5.58 6.11
C ARG A 4 9.79 -7.02 6.30
N ASN A 5 10.69 -7.31 7.24
CA ASN A 5 11.43 -8.58 7.23
C ASN A 5 11.24 -9.51 8.42
N HIS A 6 10.16 -9.38 9.20
CA HIS A 6 9.77 -10.47 10.11
C HIS A 6 8.52 -11.21 9.61
N ARG A 7 8.43 -11.44 8.29
CA ARG A 7 7.31 -12.18 7.66
C ARG A 7 7.32 -13.69 7.89
N GLY A 8 8.26 -14.20 8.63
CA GLY A 8 8.37 -15.64 8.93
C GLY A 8 7.65 -16.09 10.21
N THR A 9 7.39 -15.18 11.14
CA THR A 9 6.75 -15.52 12.41
C THR A 9 5.47 -14.71 12.54
N ILE A 10 4.34 -15.37 12.58
CA ILE A 10 3.03 -14.83 12.92
C ILE A 10 2.43 -13.95 11.79
N ARG A 11 2.00 -14.57 10.71
CA ARG A 11 0.83 -14.11 9.98
C ARG A 11 -0.42 -14.51 10.78
N VAL A 12 -0.62 -13.94 11.94
CA VAL A 12 -1.95 -13.77 12.49
C VAL A 12 -2.55 -12.60 11.77
N VAL A 13 -3.17 -12.90 10.65
CA VAL A 13 -3.78 -11.91 9.78
C VAL A 13 -5.01 -11.36 10.45
N SER A 14 -4.94 -10.12 10.82
CA SER A 14 -5.94 -9.07 10.52
C SER A 14 -7.43 -9.43 10.60
N ILE A 15 -7.91 -10.08 11.66
CA ILE A 15 -9.35 -10.12 11.96
C ILE A 15 -9.90 -8.70 12.12
N ILE A 16 -9.09 -7.76 12.64
CA ILE A 16 -9.44 -6.34 12.79
C ILE A 16 -9.66 -5.66 11.42
N LEU A 17 -8.83 -5.97 10.42
CA LEU A 17 -9.00 -5.41 9.08
C LEU A 17 -10.26 -5.96 8.39
N ILE A 18 -10.68 -7.17 8.68
CA ILE A 18 -11.75 -7.82 7.90
C ILE A 18 -13.13 -7.47 8.44
N VAL A 19 -13.36 -7.39 9.74
CA VAL A 19 -14.64 -6.91 10.29
C VAL A 19 -14.81 -5.40 10.04
N GLY A 20 -13.76 -4.60 10.19
CA GLY A 20 -13.73 -3.19 9.80
C GLY A 20 -13.73 -2.98 8.29
N PHE A 21 -13.13 -3.89 7.51
CA PHE A 21 -12.97 -3.76 6.07
C PHE A 21 -14.23 -4.18 5.29
N ALA A 22 -14.91 -5.25 5.67
CA ALA A 22 -16.21 -5.61 5.07
C ALA A 22 -17.27 -4.53 5.36
N LEU A 23 -17.28 -3.97 6.56
CA LEU A 23 -18.18 -2.89 6.96
C LEU A 23 -17.73 -1.50 6.45
N SER A 24 -16.44 -1.20 6.38
CA SER A 24 -15.96 0.06 5.79
C SER A 24 -16.07 0.06 4.26
N MET A 25 -16.00 -1.11 3.60
CA MET A 25 -16.25 -1.22 2.16
C MET A 25 -17.72 -1.06 1.78
N LEU A 26 -18.66 -1.42 2.63
CA LEU A 26 -20.08 -1.03 2.45
C LEU A 26 -20.21 0.49 2.34
N ILE A 27 -19.41 1.24 3.08
CA ILE A 27 -19.48 2.70 3.15
C ILE A 27 -18.61 3.38 2.09
N THR A 28 -17.39 2.91 1.83
CA THR A 28 -16.54 3.41 0.72
C THR A 28 -17.08 2.98 -0.65
N GLY A 29 -17.67 1.82 -0.77
CA GLY A 29 -18.45 1.42 -1.95
C GLY A 29 -19.65 2.35 -2.20
N ILE A 30 -20.19 2.99 -1.16
CA ILE A 30 -21.24 4.02 -1.29
C ILE A 30 -20.75 5.26 -2.05
N ILE A 31 -19.49 5.60 -1.98
CA ILE A 31 -18.94 6.79 -2.66
C ILE A 31 -18.43 6.46 -4.08
N SER A 32 -18.03 5.20 -4.34
CA SER A 32 -17.24 4.82 -5.53
C SER A 32 -18.01 4.22 -6.69
N LEU A 33 -19.24 3.69 -6.51
CA LEU A 33 -19.97 2.98 -7.58
C LEU A 33 -21.07 3.84 -8.21
N LYS A 34 -20.77 4.45 -9.32
CA LYS A 34 -21.68 5.30 -10.10
C LYS A 34 -22.64 4.54 -11.02
N ASN A 35 -22.55 3.26 -11.21
CA ASN A 35 -23.46 2.52 -12.10
C ASN A 35 -23.54 1.03 -11.71
N ASN A 36 -24.58 0.63 -10.96
CA ASN A 36 -25.32 -0.61 -11.21
C ASN A 36 -26.49 -0.68 -10.22
N VAL A 37 -27.68 -0.61 -10.77
CA VAL A 37 -28.96 -0.74 -10.04
C VAL A 37 -29.19 -2.22 -9.78
N LEU A 38 -29.06 -2.64 -8.52
CA LEU A 38 -29.67 -3.89 -8.07
C LEU A 38 -31.10 -3.58 -7.63
N ASP A 39 -32.07 -4.19 -8.28
CA ASP A 39 -33.47 -4.16 -7.92
C ASP A 39 -33.67 -4.74 -6.51
N ALA A 40 -33.60 -3.89 -5.50
CA ALA A 40 -33.99 -4.25 -4.15
C ALA A 40 -35.53 -4.30 -4.06
N LYS A 41 -36.07 -5.48 -4.29
CA LYS A 41 -37.46 -5.77 -3.91
C LYS A 41 -37.64 -5.45 -2.44
N LYS A 42 -38.71 -4.69 -2.12
CA LYS A 42 -39.17 -4.39 -0.77
C LYS A 42 -39.27 -5.68 0.06
N HIS A 43 -38.35 -5.88 1.00
CA HIS A 43 -38.47 -6.93 2.00
C HIS A 43 -38.86 -6.29 3.32
N GLY A 44 -40.05 -6.67 3.82
CA GLY A 44 -40.60 -6.17 5.07
C GLY A 44 -39.95 -6.85 6.29
N ASP A 45 -40.15 -6.26 7.47
CA ASP A 45 -39.64 -6.63 8.81
C ASP A 45 -39.95 -8.07 9.32
N LYS A 46 -40.27 -9.03 8.47
CA LYS A 46 -40.62 -10.41 8.82
C LYS A 46 -39.72 -11.48 8.21
N ALA A 47 -38.50 -11.14 7.83
CA ALA A 47 -37.55 -12.17 7.33
C ALA A 47 -37.24 -13.18 8.45
N GLN A 48 -37.51 -14.47 8.19
CA GLN A 48 -37.25 -15.54 9.15
C GLN A 48 -35.72 -15.65 9.39
N ALA A 49 -35.34 -15.66 10.68
CA ALA A 49 -33.95 -15.90 11.06
C ALA A 49 -33.51 -17.29 10.63
N VAL A 50 -32.39 -17.38 9.91
CA VAL A 50 -31.76 -18.66 9.47
C VAL A 50 -30.79 -19.19 10.51
N ILE A 51 -30.16 -18.28 11.27
CA ILE A 51 -29.30 -18.59 12.40
C ILE A 51 -29.51 -17.56 13.51
N THR A 52 -29.37 -17.99 14.75
CA THR A 52 -29.38 -17.11 15.93
C THR A 52 -28.11 -17.37 16.74
N VAL A 53 -27.34 -16.30 17.01
CA VAL A 53 -26.12 -16.33 17.82
C VAL A 53 -26.42 -15.60 19.13
N ASN A 54 -26.54 -16.32 20.23
CA ASN A 54 -27.05 -15.83 21.52
C ASN A 54 -28.47 -15.23 21.37
N LYS A 55 -28.58 -13.93 21.19
CA LYS A 55 -29.85 -13.22 20.97
C LYS A 55 -29.95 -12.54 19.61
N GLU A 56 -28.83 -12.44 18.93
CA GLU A 56 -28.71 -11.78 17.62
C GLU A 56 -29.20 -12.71 16.52
N LYS A 57 -29.93 -12.18 15.57
CA LYS A 57 -30.58 -12.95 14.49
C LYS A 57 -30.02 -12.55 13.15
N ILE A 58 -29.51 -13.52 12.41
CA ILE A 58 -29.10 -13.35 11.02
C ILE A 58 -30.21 -13.89 10.13
N THR A 59 -30.72 -13.06 9.22
CA THR A 59 -31.76 -13.43 8.25
C THR A 59 -31.13 -13.95 6.96
N ARG A 60 -31.93 -14.64 6.14
CA ARG A 60 -31.47 -15.08 4.80
C ARG A 60 -31.09 -13.91 3.91
N ASP A 61 -31.87 -12.83 3.95
CA ASP A 61 -31.62 -11.64 3.14
C ASP A 61 -30.30 -10.95 3.53
N GLU A 62 -30.03 -10.82 4.83
CA GLU A 62 -28.77 -10.28 5.33
C GLU A 62 -27.57 -11.13 4.88
N PHE A 63 -27.67 -12.45 5.05
CA PHE A 63 -26.61 -13.37 4.60
C PHE A 63 -26.33 -13.24 3.10
N ASN A 64 -27.37 -13.26 2.27
CA ASN A 64 -27.23 -13.17 0.82
C ASN A 64 -26.66 -11.81 0.39
N LEU A 65 -27.10 -10.72 1.02
CA LEU A 65 -26.59 -9.37 0.75
C LEU A 65 -25.10 -9.26 1.04
N GLU A 66 -24.67 -9.80 2.18
CA GLU A 66 -23.25 -9.77 2.55
C GLU A 66 -22.38 -10.67 1.65
N VAL A 67 -22.90 -11.82 1.17
CA VAL A 67 -22.20 -12.66 0.18
C VAL A 67 -21.99 -11.89 -1.12
N GLU A 68 -23.04 -11.24 -1.66
CA GLU A 68 -22.92 -10.46 -2.89
C GLU A 68 -22.01 -9.25 -2.72
N SER A 69 -22.08 -8.55 -1.58
CA SER A 69 -21.19 -7.43 -1.25
C SER A 69 -19.73 -7.86 -1.22
N LEU A 70 -19.40 -8.97 -0.57
CA LEU A 70 -18.05 -9.52 -0.54
C LEU A 70 -17.56 -9.91 -1.94
N LYS A 71 -18.41 -10.56 -2.73
CA LYS A 71 -18.11 -10.98 -4.11
C LYS A 71 -17.79 -9.80 -5.01
N GLU A 72 -18.59 -8.73 -4.99
CA GLU A 72 -18.37 -7.52 -5.76
C GLU A 72 -17.04 -6.82 -5.37
N ASN A 73 -16.76 -6.72 -4.07
CA ASN A 73 -15.53 -6.13 -3.57
C ASN A 73 -14.28 -6.91 -4.03
N LEU A 74 -14.33 -8.24 -3.98
CA LEU A 74 -13.22 -9.08 -4.44
C LEU A 74 -13.04 -9.02 -5.95
N ARG A 75 -14.12 -8.91 -6.73
CA ARG A 75 -14.07 -8.68 -8.17
C ARG A 75 -13.42 -7.35 -8.52
N ALA A 76 -13.80 -6.27 -7.84
CA ALA A 76 -13.18 -4.97 -8.03
C ALA A 76 -11.66 -5.02 -7.72
N SER A 77 -11.28 -5.68 -6.62
CA SER A 77 -9.86 -5.91 -6.28
C SER A 77 -9.12 -6.72 -7.36
N LEU A 78 -9.76 -7.77 -7.90
CA LEU A 78 -9.18 -8.58 -8.96
C LEU A 78 -8.96 -7.77 -10.25
N GLN A 79 -9.94 -6.97 -10.65
CA GLN A 79 -9.82 -6.08 -11.81
C GLN A 79 -8.69 -5.07 -11.66
N GLN A 80 -8.56 -4.46 -10.48
CA GLN A 80 -7.44 -3.55 -10.18
C GLN A 80 -6.08 -4.25 -10.29
N LYS A 81 -5.95 -5.47 -9.78
CA LYS A 81 -4.73 -6.28 -9.93
C LYS A 81 -4.42 -6.62 -11.38
N GLN A 82 -5.42 -7.03 -12.15
CA GLN A 82 -5.26 -7.31 -13.57
C GLN A 82 -4.76 -6.08 -14.34
N GLN A 83 -5.29 -4.89 -14.02
CA GLN A 83 -4.83 -3.63 -14.60
C GLN A 83 -3.38 -3.31 -14.21
N GLN A 84 -2.99 -3.49 -12.95
CA GLN A 84 -1.61 -3.28 -12.49
C GLN A 84 -0.62 -4.24 -13.18
N LEU A 85 -0.98 -5.53 -13.29
CA LEU A 85 -0.14 -6.52 -14.00
C LEU A 85 -0.01 -6.18 -15.49
N ALA A 86 -1.09 -5.74 -16.14
CA ALA A 86 -1.06 -5.31 -17.53
C ALA A 86 -0.14 -4.09 -17.74
N GLN A 87 -0.12 -3.11 -16.81
CA GLN A 87 0.82 -1.98 -16.84
C GLN A 87 2.28 -2.42 -16.68
N MET A 88 2.53 -3.51 -15.98
CA MET A 88 3.86 -4.13 -15.81
C MET A 88 4.25 -5.07 -16.97
N GLY A 89 3.41 -5.20 -18.01
CA GLY A 89 3.62 -6.12 -19.14
C GLY A 89 3.36 -7.60 -18.82
N VAL A 90 2.74 -7.89 -17.68
CA VAL A 90 2.41 -9.24 -17.23
C VAL A 90 0.95 -9.58 -17.57
N ASN A 91 0.73 -10.74 -18.17
CA ASN A 91 -0.64 -11.17 -18.49
C ASN A 91 -1.39 -11.62 -17.22
N GLY A 92 -2.29 -10.78 -16.72
CA GLY A 92 -3.15 -11.06 -15.56
C GLY A 92 -4.50 -11.70 -15.89
N SER A 93 -4.78 -12.02 -17.16
CA SER A 93 -6.11 -12.55 -17.60
C SER A 93 -6.47 -13.93 -17.01
N ASN A 94 -5.50 -14.68 -16.50
CA ASN A 94 -5.68 -16.04 -15.97
C ASN A 94 -5.95 -16.07 -14.44
N LEU A 95 -6.08 -14.92 -13.79
CA LEU A 95 -6.40 -14.89 -12.36
C LEU A 95 -7.84 -15.36 -12.13
N LYS A 96 -8.01 -16.43 -11.34
CA LYS A 96 -9.32 -16.99 -11.02
C LYS A 96 -9.94 -16.30 -9.80
N GLU A 97 -11.25 -16.13 -9.84
CA GLU A 97 -12.06 -15.71 -8.69
C GLU A 97 -12.10 -16.79 -7.60
N ILE A 98 -12.34 -16.38 -6.37
CA ILE A 98 -12.60 -17.31 -5.26
C ILE A 98 -13.97 -17.98 -5.50
N PRO A 99 -14.09 -19.30 -5.32
CA PRO A 99 -15.36 -20.01 -5.43
C PRO A 99 -16.43 -19.45 -4.50
N GLU A 100 -17.66 -19.35 -4.98
CA GLU A 100 -18.79 -18.80 -4.24
C GLU A 100 -19.06 -19.52 -2.93
N GLU A 101 -18.83 -20.84 -2.88
CA GLU A 101 -18.97 -21.63 -1.66
C GLU A 101 -18.03 -21.13 -0.54
N ILE A 102 -16.78 -20.81 -0.88
CA ILE A 102 -15.80 -20.25 0.08
C ILE A 102 -16.25 -18.85 0.54
N LEU A 103 -16.82 -18.04 -0.37
CA LEU A 103 -17.36 -16.73 -0.01
C LEU A 103 -18.55 -16.86 0.96
N LYS A 104 -19.46 -17.80 0.72
CA LYS A 104 -20.58 -18.10 1.62
C LYS A 104 -20.11 -18.55 3.01
N GLU A 105 -19.16 -19.48 3.06
CA GLU A 105 -18.53 -19.95 4.30
C GLU A 105 -17.89 -18.81 5.07
N TYR A 106 -17.10 -17.98 4.39
CA TYR A 106 -16.42 -16.86 5.01
C TYR A 106 -17.40 -15.77 5.49
N THR A 107 -18.40 -15.44 4.70
CA THR A 107 -19.46 -14.51 5.09
C THR A 107 -20.20 -14.99 6.34
N LEU A 108 -20.55 -16.27 6.41
CA LEU A 108 -21.18 -16.85 7.61
C LEU A 108 -20.29 -16.70 8.84
N GLN A 109 -18.98 -16.95 8.69
CA GLN A 109 -18.02 -16.76 9.78
C GLN A 109 -17.99 -15.30 10.25
N LEU A 110 -17.94 -14.33 9.33
CA LEU A 110 -17.93 -12.91 9.65
C LEU A 110 -19.20 -12.47 10.40
N LEU A 111 -20.37 -12.90 9.94
CA LEU A 111 -21.65 -12.58 10.59
C LEU A 111 -21.73 -13.18 12.00
N ILE A 112 -21.31 -14.42 12.19
CA ILE A 112 -21.24 -15.03 13.52
C ILE A 112 -20.29 -14.25 14.42
N ASN A 113 -19.10 -13.87 13.95
CA ASN A 113 -18.13 -13.09 14.74
C ASN A 113 -18.67 -11.70 15.09
N LYS A 114 -19.38 -11.03 14.15
CA LYS A 114 -20.09 -9.77 14.40
C LYS A 114 -21.07 -9.91 15.56
N ASP A 115 -21.92 -10.92 15.51
CA ASP A 115 -22.97 -11.13 16.51
C ASP A 115 -22.41 -11.57 17.89
N LEU A 116 -21.31 -12.32 17.91
CA LEU A 116 -20.56 -12.62 19.12
C LEU A 116 -20.03 -11.35 19.80
N LEU A 117 -19.50 -10.41 19.01
CA LEU A 117 -19.04 -9.11 19.52
C LEU A 117 -20.22 -8.26 20.01
N LEU A 118 -21.28 -8.11 19.23
CA LEU A 118 -22.47 -7.34 19.63
C LEU A 118 -23.07 -7.88 20.93
N SER A 119 -23.20 -9.19 21.07
CA SER A 119 -23.71 -9.83 22.27
C SER A 119 -22.84 -9.59 23.52
N SER A 120 -21.55 -9.26 23.33
CA SER A 120 -20.62 -8.99 24.44
C SER A 120 -20.66 -7.55 24.97
N ALA A 121 -21.37 -6.65 24.31
CA ALA A 121 -21.43 -5.22 24.67
C ALA A 121 -21.82 -5.00 26.14
N LYS A 122 -22.79 -5.78 26.63
CA LYS A 122 -23.25 -5.68 28.02
C LYS A 122 -22.19 -6.11 29.02
N ASP A 123 -21.51 -7.22 28.77
CA ASP A 123 -20.49 -7.78 29.67
C ASP A 123 -19.24 -6.89 29.71
N LEU A 124 -18.93 -6.22 28.60
CA LEU A 124 -17.85 -5.25 28.49
C LEU A 124 -18.24 -3.84 28.97
N ASN A 125 -19.50 -3.64 29.37
CA ASN A 125 -20.08 -2.34 29.73
C ASN A 125 -19.87 -1.27 28.64
N VAL A 126 -20.04 -1.66 27.38
CA VAL A 126 -19.92 -0.78 26.20
C VAL A 126 -21.32 -0.40 25.72
N LYS A 127 -21.51 0.89 25.46
CA LYS A 127 -22.78 1.44 24.93
C LYS A 127 -22.47 2.52 23.90
N ILE A 128 -23.44 2.75 23.02
CA ILE A 128 -23.42 3.87 22.08
C ILE A 128 -24.63 4.75 22.29
N SER A 129 -24.45 6.05 22.34
CA SER A 129 -25.51 7.05 22.46
C SER A 129 -26.05 7.46 21.09
N GLY A 130 -27.27 7.96 21.04
CA GLY A 130 -27.85 8.52 19.81
C GLY A 130 -27.03 9.70 19.26
N SER A 131 -26.44 10.52 20.14
CA SER A 131 -25.63 11.66 19.73
C SER A 131 -24.33 11.25 19.03
N GLU A 132 -23.71 10.12 19.40
CA GLU A 132 -22.53 9.59 18.71
C GLU A 132 -22.89 9.10 17.32
N VAL A 133 -24.00 8.38 17.18
CA VAL A 133 -24.54 7.95 15.87
C VAL A 133 -24.84 9.16 14.99
N ASP A 134 -25.49 10.19 15.54
CA ASP A 134 -25.83 11.40 14.80
C ASP A 134 -24.58 12.19 14.38
N LYS A 135 -23.53 12.24 15.23
CA LYS A 135 -22.23 12.82 14.87
C LYS A 135 -21.62 12.10 13.68
N LYS A 136 -21.63 10.77 13.70
CA LYS A 136 -21.10 9.96 12.59
C LYS A 136 -21.89 10.17 11.29
N LEU A 137 -23.21 10.29 11.38
CA LEU A 137 -24.06 10.65 10.23
C LEU A 137 -23.69 12.01 9.63
N GLN A 138 -23.32 13.01 10.45
CA GLN A 138 -22.86 14.31 9.94
C GLN A 138 -21.55 14.19 9.15
N GLU A 139 -20.61 13.32 9.56
CA GLU A 139 -19.40 13.04 8.79
C GLU A 139 -19.73 12.47 7.40
N TYR A 140 -20.69 11.52 7.32
CA TYR A 140 -21.16 11.00 6.02
C TYR A 140 -21.88 12.05 5.17
N TYR A 141 -22.68 12.93 5.79
CA TYR A 141 -23.29 14.04 5.06
C TYR A 141 -22.25 14.98 4.47
N ALA A 142 -21.20 15.31 5.22
CA ALA A 142 -20.12 16.16 4.74
C ALA A 142 -19.37 15.51 3.56
N GLN A 143 -19.04 14.22 3.66
CA GLN A 143 -18.37 13.48 2.59
C GLN A 143 -19.21 13.37 1.31
N ALA A 144 -20.53 13.26 1.45
CA ALA A 144 -21.46 13.17 0.30
C ALA A 144 -21.80 14.54 -0.32
N GLY A 145 -21.26 15.65 0.21
CA GLY A 145 -21.61 17.00 -0.22
C GLY A 145 -23.00 17.45 0.26
N GLY A 146 -23.47 16.90 1.40
CA GLY A 146 -24.70 17.29 2.06
C GLY A 146 -25.69 16.15 2.28
N LYS A 147 -26.61 16.35 3.24
CA LYS A 147 -27.63 15.36 3.64
C LYS A 147 -28.48 14.87 2.48
N ASN A 148 -28.91 15.75 1.58
CA ASN A 148 -29.78 15.36 0.46
C ASN A 148 -29.06 14.43 -0.52
N ASN A 149 -27.80 14.73 -0.87
CA ASN A 149 -26.99 13.90 -1.74
C ASN A 149 -26.75 12.52 -1.09
N PHE A 150 -26.46 12.51 0.19
CA PHE A 150 -26.32 11.27 0.96
C PHE A 150 -27.61 10.43 0.91
N LEU A 151 -28.78 11.02 1.20
CA LEU A 151 -30.06 10.32 1.18
C LEU A 151 -30.42 9.79 -0.22
N MET A 152 -30.09 10.52 -1.29
CA MET A 152 -30.22 10.01 -2.66
C MET A 152 -29.29 8.82 -2.91
N ALA A 153 -28.04 8.90 -2.47
CA ALA A 153 -27.05 7.85 -2.66
C ALA A 153 -27.41 6.55 -1.95
N ILE A 154 -27.95 6.58 -0.73
CA ILE A 154 -28.37 5.35 -0.02
C ILE A 154 -29.66 4.78 -0.62
N ARG A 155 -30.62 5.64 -1.04
CA ARG A 155 -31.88 5.20 -1.67
C ARG A 155 -31.65 4.55 -3.03
N SER A 156 -30.77 5.09 -3.86
CA SER A 156 -30.42 4.51 -5.17
C SER A 156 -29.83 3.09 -5.05
N ARG A 157 -29.38 2.72 -3.86
CA ARG A 157 -28.84 1.39 -3.52
C ARG A 157 -29.86 0.52 -2.74
N GLY A 158 -31.09 0.95 -2.62
CA GLY A 158 -32.15 0.19 -1.96
C GLY A 158 -32.13 0.25 -0.43
N TYR A 159 -31.28 1.10 0.19
CA TYR A 159 -31.29 1.24 1.66
C TYR A 159 -32.33 2.26 2.14
N SER A 160 -33.05 1.91 3.21
CA SER A 160 -33.80 2.90 3.99
C SER A 160 -32.82 3.66 4.91
N PHE A 161 -33.18 4.91 5.25
CA PHE A 161 -32.35 5.71 6.16
C PHE A 161 -32.25 5.06 7.55
N ASP A 162 -33.38 4.49 8.06
CA ASP A 162 -33.38 3.85 9.37
C ASP A 162 -32.50 2.62 9.43
N LYS A 163 -32.55 1.78 8.38
CA LYS A 163 -31.64 0.62 8.29
C LYS A 163 -30.17 1.05 8.20
N PHE A 164 -29.88 2.11 7.44
CA PHE A 164 -28.52 2.64 7.37
C PHE A 164 -28.05 3.21 8.73
N LYS A 165 -28.93 3.94 9.44
CA LYS A 165 -28.63 4.45 10.79
C LYS A 165 -28.38 3.32 11.80
N GLU A 166 -29.13 2.22 11.71
CA GLU A 166 -28.91 1.03 12.52
C GLU A 166 -27.53 0.40 12.22
N THR A 167 -27.17 0.25 10.95
CA THR A 167 -25.85 -0.24 10.54
C THR A 167 -24.72 0.61 11.12
N ILE A 168 -24.82 1.94 11.05
CA ILE A 168 -23.84 2.84 11.69
C ILE A 168 -23.76 2.60 13.20
N LYS A 169 -24.91 2.45 13.86
CA LYS A 169 -24.94 2.18 15.30
C LYS A 169 -24.23 0.89 15.66
N GLU A 170 -24.46 -0.19 14.90
CA GLU A 170 -23.78 -1.46 15.08
C GLU A 170 -22.26 -1.33 14.86
N GLN A 171 -21.85 -0.62 13.82
CA GLN A 171 -20.44 -0.41 13.51
C GLN A 171 -19.69 0.34 14.62
N GLU A 172 -20.25 1.46 15.05
CA GLU A 172 -19.65 2.27 16.13
C GLU A 172 -19.63 1.48 17.44
N LEU A 173 -20.66 0.66 17.70
CA LEU A 173 -20.68 -0.22 18.87
C LEU A 173 -19.59 -1.29 18.78
N ILE A 174 -19.43 -1.95 17.64
CA ILE A 174 -18.36 -2.93 17.40
C ILE A 174 -16.99 -2.29 17.59
N GLN A 175 -16.76 -1.10 17.01
CA GLN A 175 -15.50 -0.39 17.18
C GLN A 175 -15.19 -0.13 18.66
N LYS A 176 -16.15 0.34 19.42
CA LYS A 176 -15.98 0.54 20.86
C LYS A 176 -15.72 -0.77 21.63
N ILE A 177 -16.33 -1.87 21.22
CA ILE A 177 -16.08 -3.19 21.79
C ILE A 177 -14.64 -3.62 21.49
N GLN A 178 -14.18 -3.45 20.26
CA GLN A 178 -12.80 -3.74 19.86
C GLN A 178 -11.80 -2.89 20.64
N ASP A 179 -12.05 -1.58 20.74
CA ASP A 179 -11.21 -0.66 21.53
C ASP A 179 -11.17 -1.07 23.01
N LYS A 180 -12.31 -1.52 23.55
CA LYS A 180 -12.38 -2.01 24.93
C LYS A 180 -11.60 -3.30 25.12
N ILE A 181 -11.68 -4.26 24.19
CA ILE A 181 -10.90 -5.51 24.21
C ILE A 181 -9.41 -5.17 24.10
N ALA A 182 -9.02 -4.32 23.15
CA ALA A 182 -7.65 -3.85 22.99
C ALA A 182 -7.10 -3.18 24.27
N SER A 183 -7.94 -2.47 25.01
CA SER A 183 -7.54 -1.81 26.27
C SER A 183 -7.21 -2.75 27.41
N ILE A 184 -7.56 -4.06 27.32
CA ILE A 184 -7.34 -5.04 28.39
C ILE A 184 -5.86 -5.35 28.56
N SER A 185 -5.09 -5.35 27.49
CA SER A 185 -3.67 -5.72 27.49
C SER A 185 -2.85 -4.81 26.56
N LYS A 186 -2.47 -3.64 27.07
CA LYS A 186 -1.55 -2.73 26.34
C LYS A 186 -0.10 -3.05 26.66
N VAL A 187 0.77 -2.72 25.72
CA VAL A 187 2.21 -2.81 25.88
C VAL A 187 2.68 -1.76 26.90
N ASP A 188 3.42 -2.19 27.91
CA ASP A 188 3.97 -1.31 28.91
C ASP A 188 5.35 -0.75 28.51
N GLU A 189 5.84 0.24 29.29
CA GLU A 189 7.12 0.90 29.03
C GLU A 189 8.32 -0.07 29.13
N SER A 190 8.24 -1.09 29.98
CA SER A 190 9.29 -2.11 30.10
C SER A 190 9.35 -3.00 28.86
N GLU A 191 8.20 -3.43 28.36
CA GLU A 191 8.09 -4.18 27.11
C GLU A 191 8.62 -3.37 25.91
N LEU A 192 8.27 -2.08 25.84
CA LEU A 192 8.76 -1.17 24.80
C LEU A 192 10.29 -1.03 24.83
N LYS A 193 10.87 -0.80 26.01
CA LYS A 193 12.33 -0.67 26.15
C LYS A 193 13.05 -1.97 25.79
N LYS A 194 12.57 -3.11 26.24
CA LYS A 194 13.15 -4.41 25.89
C LYS A 194 13.09 -4.67 24.38
N ALA A 195 11.96 -4.37 23.74
CA ALA A 195 11.83 -4.49 22.29
C ALA A 195 12.75 -3.50 21.55
N TYR A 196 12.85 -2.26 22.04
CA TYR A 196 13.79 -1.29 21.48
C TYR A 196 15.23 -1.77 21.58
N ASP A 197 15.70 -2.20 22.75
CA ASP A 197 17.07 -2.64 22.97
C ASP A 197 17.43 -3.84 22.07
N ARG A 198 16.50 -4.78 21.90
CA ARG A 198 16.64 -5.94 21.02
C ARG A 198 16.74 -5.56 19.55
N TYR A 199 15.97 -4.59 19.08
CA TYR A 199 15.86 -4.25 17.67
C TYR A 199 16.54 -2.93 17.30
N LYS A 200 17.15 -2.22 18.26
CA LYS A 200 17.76 -0.89 18.09
C LYS A 200 18.63 -0.79 16.84
N TYR A 201 19.52 -1.74 16.64
CA TYR A 201 20.46 -1.71 15.52
C TYR A 201 19.96 -2.40 14.26
N VAL A 202 19.14 -3.43 14.41
CA VAL A 202 18.67 -4.26 13.30
C VAL A 202 17.50 -3.60 12.57
N SER A 203 16.56 -2.98 13.33
CA SER A 203 15.34 -2.39 12.75
C SER A 203 15.32 -0.86 12.78
N PHE A 204 16.01 -0.24 13.74
CA PHE A 204 15.94 1.20 13.95
C PHE A 204 17.23 1.95 13.60
N GLY A 205 18.26 1.25 13.10
CA GLY A 205 19.51 1.87 12.66
C GLY A 205 20.26 2.63 13.78
N GLY A 206 20.03 2.29 15.05
CA GLY A 206 20.65 2.95 16.20
C GLY A 206 19.99 4.26 16.63
N ARG A 207 18.85 4.64 16.03
CA ARG A 207 18.12 5.88 16.38
C ARG A 207 17.71 5.91 17.87
N PRO A 208 17.66 7.10 18.50
CA PRO A 208 17.25 7.25 19.90
C PRO A 208 15.86 6.67 20.19
N TYR A 209 15.66 6.17 21.42
CA TYR A 209 14.40 5.57 21.84
C TYR A 209 13.19 6.49 21.64
N GLU A 210 13.31 7.75 22.06
CA GLU A 210 12.21 8.71 21.99
C GLU A 210 11.74 8.99 20.56
N GLU A 211 12.65 8.90 19.59
CA GLU A 211 12.33 9.08 18.17
C GLU A 211 11.51 7.90 17.61
N VAL A 212 11.84 6.68 18.03
CA VAL A 212 11.21 5.46 17.50
C VAL A 212 10.04 4.95 18.34
N LYS A 213 9.94 5.38 19.59
CA LYS A 213 8.93 4.95 20.58
C LYS A 213 7.50 5.01 20.04
N PRO A 214 6.99 6.11 19.46
CA PRO A 214 5.59 6.16 19.00
C PRO A 214 5.27 5.08 17.96
N ARG A 215 6.20 4.84 17.04
CA ARG A 215 6.04 3.84 15.98
C ARG A 215 6.18 2.41 16.50
N LEU A 216 7.10 2.20 17.43
CA LEU A 216 7.30 0.89 18.07
C LEU A 216 6.07 0.53 18.91
N GLU A 217 5.57 1.45 19.72
CA GLU A 217 4.38 1.29 20.54
C GLU A 217 3.15 0.95 19.68
N GLN A 218 2.94 1.69 18.60
CA GLN A 218 1.86 1.40 17.67
C GLN A 218 1.99 0.00 17.05
N ALA A 219 3.18 -0.41 16.64
CA ALA A 219 3.40 -1.72 16.02
C ALA A 219 3.13 -2.87 16.99
N LEU A 220 3.62 -2.76 18.23
CA LEU A 220 3.43 -3.79 19.25
C LEU A 220 1.99 -3.84 19.77
N ASN A 221 1.34 -2.68 19.95
CA ASN A 221 -0.08 -2.65 20.31
C ASN A 221 -0.94 -3.25 19.19
N ASN A 222 -0.73 -2.92 17.93
CA ASN A 222 -1.50 -3.50 16.81
C ASN A 222 -1.38 -5.04 16.76
N GLU A 223 -0.20 -5.58 17.01
CA GLU A 223 0.01 -7.03 17.08
C GLU A 223 -0.79 -7.63 18.25
N LYS A 224 -0.68 -7.04 19.43
CA LYS A 224 -1.33 -7.50 20.67
C LYS A 224 -2.86 -7.38 20.57
N ASP A 225 -3.36 -6.26 20.01
CA ASP A 225 -4.80 -6.02 19.81
C ASP A 225 -5.43 -7.06 18.87
N THR A 226 -4.71 -7.46 17.83
CA THR A 226 -5.15 -8.53 16.91
C THR A 226 -5.31 -9.86 17.65
N MET A 227 -4.31 -10.27 18.41
CA MET A 227 -4.36 -11.52 19.21
C MET A 227 -5.44 -11.45 20.29
N MET A 228 -5.63 -10.28 20.92
CA MET A 228 -6.66 -10.08 21.93
C MET A 228 -8.06 -10.26 21.35
N LEU A 229 -8.34 -9.66 20.19
CA LEU A 229 -9.63 -9.78 19.54
C LEU A 229 -9.92 -11.22 19.08
N SER A 230 -8.93 -11.88 18.47
CA SER A 230 -9.03 -13.28 18.04
C SER A 230 -9.31 -14.21 19.23
N SER A 231 -8.54 -14.08 20.29
CA SER A 231 -8.71 -14.87 21.51
C SER A 231 -10.05 -14.60 22.20
N TYR A 232 -10.51 -13.34 22.18
CA TYR A 232 -11.82 -12.98 22.72
C TYR A 232 -12.96 -13.65 21.93
N ILE A 233 -12.94 -13.56 20.62
CA ILE A 233 -13.92 -14.22 19.75
C ILE A 233 -13.86 -15.75 19.93
N PHE A 234 -12.68 -16.33 20.01
CA PHE A 234 -12.51 -17.76 20.27
C PHE A 234 -13.18 -18.18 21.59
N LYS A 235 -12.93 -17.47 22.69
CA LYS A 235 -13.57 -17.72 24.00
C LYS A 235 -15.08 -17.48 23.98
N ALA A 236 -15.53 -16.44 23.30
CA ALA A 236 -16.96 -16.11 23.14
C ALA A 236 -17.70 -17.21 22.35
N ARG A 237 -17.09 -17.71 21.28
CA ARG A 237 -17.67 -18.78 20.44
C ARG A 237 -17.88 -20.07 21.21
N GLN A 238 -16.97 -20.43 22.14
CA GLN A 238 -17.12 -21.62 22.96
C GLN A 238 -18.29 -21.57 23.95
N LYS A 239 -18.71 -20.36 24.35
CA LYS A 239 -19.81 -20.13 25.29
C LYS A 239 -21.13 -19.79 24.60
N ALA A 240 -21.08 -19.51 23.30
CA ALA A 240 -22.25 -19.04 22.56
C ALA A 240 -23.28 -20.14 22.37
N LYS A 241 -24.55 -19.72 22.47
CA LYS A 241 -25.70 -20.48 21.99
C LYS A 241 -25.92 -20.16 20.51
N ILE A 242 -25.71 -21.16 19.64
CA ILE A 242 -25.93 -21.01 18.20
C ILE A 242 -27.06 -21.96 17.80
N ASP A 243 -28.17 -21.40 17.33
CA ASP A 243 -29.35 -22.11 16.84
C ASP A 243 -29.51 -21.88 15.34
N ILE A 244 -29.46 -22.96 14.56
CA ILE A 244 -29.48 -22.92 13.08
C ILE A 244 -30.73 -23.66 12.60
N LYS A 245 -31.60 -22.95 11.88
CA LYS A 245 -32.85 -23.48 11.37
C LYS A 245 -32.81 -23.84 9.88
N ASP A 246 -31.88 -23.24 9.18
CA ASP A 246 -31.73 -23.40 7.73
C ASP A 246 -30.73 -24.51 7.37
N PRO A 247 -31.09 -25.49 6.53
CA PRO A 247 -30.22 -26.62 6.20
C PRO A 247 -28.93 -26.22 5.45
N GLU A 248 -28.98 -25.22 4.55
CA GLU A 248 -27.78 -24.73 3.85
C GLU A 248 -26.81 -24.05 4.83
N ILE A 249 -27.33 -23.19 5.70
CA ILE A 249 -26.55 -22.53 6.74
C ILE A 249 -25.96 -23.56 7.71
N LYS A 250 -26.71 -24.59 8.06
CA LYS A 250 -26.19 -25.69 8.90
C LYS A 250 -25.01 -26.41 8.23
N ARG A 251 -25.11 -26.72 6.95
CA ARG A 251 -24.03 -27.32 6.17
C ARG A 251 -22.78 -26.42 6.13
N LEU A 252 -22.97 -25.12 5.83
CA LEU A 252 -21.88 -24.15 5.82
C LEU A 252 -21.23 -24.03 7.21
N TYR A 253 -22.04 -24.00 8.27
CA TYR A 253 -21.56 -23.94 9.66
C TYR A 253 -20.73 -25.17 10.01
N ASP A 254 -21.18 -26.36 9.65
CA ASP A 254 -20.42 -27.60 9.88
C ASP A 254 -19.10 -27.60 9.09
N GLN A 255 -19.11 -27.07 7.87
CA GLN A 255 -17.91 -26.94 7.05
C GLN A 255 -16.89 -25.98 7.65
N ILE A 256 -17.27 -24.77 8.06
CA ILE A 256 -16.32 -23.81 8.67
C ILE A 256 -15.72 -24.32 9.99
N ASN A 257 -16.43 -25.18 10.71
CA ASN A 257 -15.97 -25.80 11.95
C ASN A 257 -15.22 -27.13 11.73
N SER A 258 -15.16 -27.63 10.48
CA SER A 258 -14.39 -28.86 10.16
C SER A 258 -12.91 -28.64 10.44
N VAL A 259 -12.27 -29.66 11.02
CA VAL A 259 -10.86 -29.61 11.42
C VAL A 259 -9.95 -29.74 10.21
N VAL A 260 -9.01 -28.82 10.07
CA VAL A 260 -7.94 -28.84 9.05
C VAL A 260 -6.67 -29.45 9.63
N ALA A 261 -6.32 -29.09 10.85
CA ALA A 261 -5.23 -29.67 11.61
C ALA A 261 -5.55 -29.63 13.11
N GLU A 262 -5.23 -30.69 13.85
CA GLU A 262 -5.44 -30.77 15.30
C GLU A 262 -4.30 -31.54 15.97
N LYS A 263 -3.84 -31.03 17.12
CA LYS A 263 -2.85 -31.68 17.98
C LYS A 263 -2.87 -31.06 19.36
N ASP A 264 -2.79 -31.91 20.40
CA ASP A 264 -2.72 -31.50 21.80
C ASP A 264 -3.82 -30.52 22.25
N GLY A 265 -5.04 -30.67 21.69
CA GLY A 265 -6.18 -29.81 21.96
C GLY A 265 -6.22 -28.47 21.19
N TYR A 266 -5.17 -28.15 20.45
CA TYR A 266 -5.14 -27.00 19.56
C TYR A 266 -5.58 -27.40 18.14
N LYS A 267 -6.34 -26.55 17.47
CA LYS A 267 -6.83 -26.85 16.13
C LYS A 267 -6.93 -25.63 15.22
N TYR A 268 -6.66 -25.86 13.95
CA TYR A 268 -7.07 -25.01 12.84
C TYR A 268 -8.32 -25.61 12.20
N THR A 269 -9.28 -24.74 11.88
CA THR A 269 -10.52 -25.12 11.21
C THR A 269 -10.53 -24.63 9.77
N LYS A 270 -11.51 -25.05 8.99
CA LYS A 270 -11.74 -24.53 7.65
C LYS A 270 -12.02 -23.01 7.68
N ALA A 271 -12.60 -22.47 8.75
CA ALA A 271 -12.72 -21.03 8.97
C ALA A 271 -11.36 -20.34 8.93
N SER A 272 -10.34 -20.85 9.65
CA SER A 272 -8.97 -20.31 9.63
C SER A 272 -8.34 -20.40 8.23
N LEU A 273 -8.61 -21.50 7.51
CA LEU A 273 -8.12 -21.70 6.15
C LEU A 273 -8.72 -20.67 5.17
N ASN A 274 -10.03 -20.45 5.23
CA ASN A 274 -10.74 -19.48 4.39
C ASN A 274 -10.24 -18.06 4.66
N GLU A 275 -10.03 -17.71 5.93
CA GLU A 275 -9.47 -16.41 6.32
C GLU A 275 -8.09 -16.16 5.73
N GLN A 276 -7.16 -17.12 5.86
CA GLN A 276 -5.83 -17.00 5.27
C GLN A 276 -5.88 -16.94 3.74
N LEU A 277 -6.76 -17.75 3.11
CA LEU A 277 -6.94 -17.75 1.67
C LEU A 277 -7.40 -16.39 1.15
N LEU A 278 -8.40 -15.77 1.80
CA LEU A 278 -8.89 -14.44 1.40
C LEU A 278 -7.85 -13.35 1.65
N SER A 279 -7.12 -13.42 2.75
CA SER A 279 -6.02 -12.52 3.02
C SER A 279 -4.92 -12.60 1.95
N ASP A 280 -4.51 -13.80 1.60
CA ASP A 280 -3.52 -14.01 0.52
C ASP A 280 -4.06 -13.53 -0.82
N TYR A 281 -5.33 -13.80 -1.12
CA TYR A 281 -5.99 -13.33 -2.33
C TYR A 281 -6.01 -11.81 -2.45
N THR A 282 -6.19 -11.08 -1.36
CA THR A 282 -6.19 -9.60 -1.35
C THR A 282 -4.79 -9.00 -1.34
N SER A 283 -3.81 -9.64 -0.71
CA SER A 283 -2.46 -9.09 -0.48
C SER A 283 -1.41 -9.47 -1.52
N THR A 284 -1.65 -10.51 -2.34
CA THR A 284 -0.72 -10.97 -3.37
C THR A 284 -1.29 -10.76 -4.78
N PRO A 285 -0.45 -10.65 -5.84
CA PRO A 285 -0.93 -10.58 -7.22
C PRO A 285 -1.49 -11.90 -7.75
N GLU A 286 -1.53 -12.94 -6.95
CA GLU A 286 -1.99 -14.28 -7.35
C GLU A 286 -3.51 -14.41 -7.20
N GLY A 287 -4.14 -15.16 -8.11
CA GLY A 287 -5.55 -15.53 -8.03
C GLY A 287 -5.78 -16.77 -7.15
N TYR A 288 -7.03 -17.27 -7.19
CA TYR A 288 -7.40 -18.53 -6.54
C TYR A 288 -6.83 -19.75 -7.28
N SER A 289 -6.39 -20.77 -6.52
CA SER A 289 -6.12 -22.12 -7.05
C SER A 289 -6.29 -23.19 -5.98
N GLU A 290 -6.73 -24.38 -6.36
CA GLU A 290 -6.82 -25.55 -5.48
C GLU A 290 -5.44 -25.96 -4.93
N GLU A 291 -4.38 -25.83 -5.72
CA GLU A 291 -3.00 -26.09 -5.28
C GLU A 291 -2.63 -25.20 -4.10
N LYS A 292 -3.01 -23.90 -4.16
CA LYS A 292 -2.78 -22.96 -3.06
C LYS A 292 -3.53 -23.39 -1.80
N VAL A 293 -4.77 -23.84 -1.93
CA VAL A 293 -5.55 -24.35 -0.80
C VAL A 293 -4.86 -25.57 -0.16
N GLN A 294 -4.35 -26.51 -0.96
CA GLN A 294 -3.62 -27.68 -0.43
C GLN A 294 -2.31 -27.27 0.25
N LYS A 295 -1.54 -26.35 -0.34
CA LYS A 295 -0.33 -25.79 0.30
C LYS A 295 -0.64 -25.14 1.65
N LEU A 296 -1.75 -24.40 1.74
CA LEU A 296 -2.18 -23.79 3.00
C LEU A 296 -2.55 -24.86 4.07
N ARG A 297 -3.24 -25.94 3.67
CA ARG A 297 -3.57 -27.06 4.57
C ARG A 297 -2.30 -27.70 5.16
N GLU A 298 -1.34 -28.02 4.31
CA GLU A 298 -0.05 -28.58 4.74
C GLU A 298 0.72 -27.59 5.64
N SER A 299 0.72 -26.32 5.29
CA SER A 299 1.34 -25.28 6.10
C SER A 299 0.71 -25.18 7.50
N PHE A 300 -0.61 -25.27 7.62
CA PHE A 300 -1.30 -25.24 8.92
C PHE A 300 -0.90 -26.43 9.81
N LYS A 301 -0.81 -27.61 9.21
CA LYS A 301 -0.37 -28.81 9.92
C LYS A 301 1.07 -28.66 10.45
N GLN A 302 2.00 -28.25 9.56
CA GLN A 302 3.40 -28.05 9.91
C GLN A 302 3.57 -26.93 10.95
N ASN A 303 2.83 -25.82 10.81
CA ASN A 303 2.87 -24.71 11.75
C ASN A 303 2.34 -25.12 13.13
N LEU A 304 1.27 -25.91 13.19
CA LEU A 304 0.72 -26.38 14.46
C LEU A 304 1.74 -27.26 15.21
N ASP A 305 2.38 -28.21 14.52
CA ASP A 305 3.44 -29.05 15.09
C ASP A 305 4.60 -28.22 15.63
N LYS A 306 5.01 -27.23 14.84
CA LYS A 306 6.10 -26.32 15.21
C LYS A 306 5.74 -25.46 16.43
N PHE A 307 4.57 -24.84 16.44
CA PHE A 307 4.13 -24.00 17.56
C PHE A 307 4.00 -24.77 18.86
N ILE A 308 3.46 -25.99 18.83
CA ILE A 308 3.36 -26.87 20.00
C ILE A 308 4.76 -27.24 20.52
N THR A 309 5.67 -27.58 19.61
CA THR A 309 7.06 -27.89 19.97
C THR A 309 7.75 -26.69 20.62
N ILE A 310 7.57 -25.49 20.08
CA ILE A 310 8.12 -24.26 20.64
C ILE A 310 7.49 -23.94 21.99
N ALA A 311 6.17 -24.07 22.14
CA ALA A 311 5.46 -23.83 23.38
C ALA A 311 5.94 -24.80 24.48
N ALA A 312 6.23 -26.06 24.15
CA ALA A 312 6.83 -27.00 25.10
C ALA A 312 8.22 -26.58 25.57
N LYS A 313 9.09 -26.12 24.64
CA LYS A 313 10.41 -25.54 24.97
C LYS A 313 10.28 -24.29 25.85
N ALA A 314 9.33 -23.39 25.51
CA ALA A 314 9.05 -22.18 26.29
C ALA A 314 8.64 -22.50 27.73
N LYS A 315 7.71 -23.46 27.91
CA LYS A 315 7.26 -23.93 29.21
C LYS A 315 8.40 -24.54 30.02
N ALA A 316 9.30 -25.29 29.38
CA ALA A 316 10.46 -25.91 30.04
C ALA A 316 11.45 -24.90 30.65
N VAL A 317 11.52 -23.68 30.10
CA VAL A 317 12.33 -22.57 30.63
C VAL A 317 11.51 -21.58 31.48
N GLY A 318 10.28 -21.96 31.89
CA GLY A 318 9.45 -21.18 32.81
C GLY A 318 8.63 -20.05 32.17
N ILE A 319 8.61 -19.95 30.85
CA ILE A 319 7.79 -18.96 30.15
C ILE A 319 6.31 -19.33 30.26
N LYS A 320 5.46 -18.34 30.50
CA LYS A 320 4.00 -18.47 30.54
C LYS A 320 3.38 -17.56 29.46
N ALA A 321 2.37 -18.09 28.78
CA ALA A 321 1.54 -17.26 27.92
C ALA A 321 0.67 -16.32 28.77
N ASP A 322 0.26 -15.20 28.16
CA ASP A 322 -0.69 -14.32 28.80
C ASP A 322 -2.06 -15.02 28.88
N LYS A 323 -2.68 -14.97 30.05
CA LYS A 323 -3.97 -15.63 30.33
C LYS A 323 -5.13 -15.16 29.45
N GLU A 324 -4.97 -13.99 28.81
CA GLU A 324 -5.92 -13.40 27.91
C GLU A 324 -5.94 -14.09 26.55
N PHE A 325 -4.84 -14.69 26.14
CA PHE A 325 -4.77 -15.43 24.88
C PHE A 325 -5.35 -16.85 25.01
N ALA A 326 -5.85 -17.38 23.89
CA ALA A 326 -6.45 -18.70 23.82
C ALA A 326 -6.31 -19.32 22.42
N GLY A 327 -6.37 -20.64 22.34
CA GLY A 327 -6.24 -21.35 21.08
C GLY A 327 -4.88 -21.12 20.41
N ILE A 328 -4.87 -20.81 19.14
CA ILE A 328 -3.62 -20.60 18.38
C ILE A 328 -2.86 -19.35 18.86
N ASP A 329 -3.56 -18.33 19.36
CA ASP A 329 -2.92 -17.11 19.87
C ASP A 329 -2.09 -17.37 21.11
N GLU A 330 -2.51 -18.31 21.97
CA GLU A 330 -1.70 -18.77 23.12
C GLU A 330 -0.38 -19.38 22.65
N LEU A 331 -0.42 -20.23 21.62
CA LEU A 331 0.80 -20.82 21.05
C LEU A 331 1.69 -19.75 20.38
N SER A 332 1.09 -18.76 19.76
CA SER A 332 1.79 -17.62 19.16
C SER A 332 2.52 -16.79 20.22
N ASP A 333 1.87 -16.52 21.35
CA ASP A 333 2.49 -15.79 22.48
C ASP A 333 3.66 -16.58 23.10
N TYR A 334 3.51 -17.90 23.30
CA TYR A 334 4.64 -18.74 23.68
C TYR A 334 5.80 -18.62 22.70
N SER A 335 5.52 -18.66 21.40
CA SER A 335 6.54 -18.61 20.36
C SER A 335 7.28 -17.28 20.37
N LYS A 336 6.55 -16.15 20.50
CA LYS A 336 7.14 -14.81 20.61
C LYS A 336 8.04 -14.67 21.83
N LYS A 337 7.51 -15.02 23.01
CA LYS A 337 8.26 -14.92 24.27
C LYS A 337 9.49 -15.84 24.29
N TYR A 338 9.39 -17.00 23.66
CA TYR A 338 10.53 -17.92 23.55
C TYR A 338 11.60 -17.40 22.59
N TYR A 339 11.20 -16.81 21.46
CA TYR A 339 12.13 -16.12 20.58
C TYR A 339 12.89 -15.02 21.31
N ASP A 340 12.17 -14.17 22.02
CA ASP A 340 12.73 -13.08 22.81
C ASP A 340 13.70 -13.61 23.88
N TYR A 341 13.31 -14.69 24.57
CA TYR A 341 14.16 -15.37 25.54
C TYR A 341 15.46 -15.89 24.91
N LEU A 342 15.39 -16.51 23.75
CA LEU A 342 16.56 -17.02 23.04
C LEU A 342 17.53 -15.89 22.68
N VAL A 343 17.02 -14.76 22.16
CA VAL A 343 17.86 -13.60 21.80
C VAL A 343 18.51 -12.98 23.03
N ASP A 344 17.72 -12.75 24.08
CA ASP A 344 18.17 -12.04 25.29
C ASP A 344 19.19 -12.88 26.10
N ASN A 345 19.04 -14.20 26.10
CA ASN A 345 19.89 -15.11 26.89
C ASN A 345 21.03 -15.73 26.07
N TYR A 346 21.17 -15.41 24.79
CA TYR A 346 22.28 -15.93 23.99
C TYR A 346 23.61 -15.31 24.43
N LYS A 347 24.58 -16.18 24.75
CA LYS A 347 25.90 -15.78 25.21
C LYS A 347 26.96 -16.35 24.25
N PRO A 348 27.27 -15.64 23.17
CA PRO A 348 28.34 -16.05 22.26
C PRO A 348 29.70 -15.97 22.93
N SER A 349 30.65 -16.78 22.49
CA SER A 349 32.05 -16.68 22.95
C SER A 349 32.66 -15.34 22.44
N GLU A 350 33.66 -14.86 23.20
CA GLU A 350 34.40 -13.66 22.80
C GLU A 350 34.97 -13.79 21.38
N GLN A 351 35.48 -14.98 21.04
CA GLN A 351 35.98 -15.27 19.70
C GLN A 351 34.90 -15.12 18.62
N ALA A 352 33.69 -15.63 18.86
CA ALA A 352 32.59 -15.49 17.93
C ALA A 352 32.17 -14.02 17.70
N LEU A 353 32.24 -13.19 18.75
CA LEU A 353 32.02 -11.75 18.66
C LEU A 353 33.10 -11.07 17.83
N LEU A 354 34.39 -11.40 18.06
CA LEU A 354 35.52 -10.87 17.32
C LEU A 354 35.50 -11.30 15.85
N ASP A 355 35.20 -12.56 15.58
CA ASP A 355 35.10 -13.07 14.20
C ASP A 355 33.99 -12.36 13.42
N ARG A 356 32.84 -12.13 14.06
CA ARG A 356 31.74 -11.36 13.47
C ARG A 356 32.14 -9.91 13.21
N PHE A 357 32.80 -9.27 14.17
CA PHE A 357 33.29 -7.89 14.02
C PHE A 357 34.26 -7.79 12.85
N ASN A 358 35.26 -8.65 12.79
CA ASN A 358 36.29 -8.63 11.75
C ASN A 358 35.72 -8.93 10.35
N SER A 359 34.78 -9.89 10.26
CA SER A 359 34.16 -10.27 8.97
C SER A 359 33.18 -9.24 8.43
N ARG A 360 32.67 -8.33 9.27
CA ARG A 360 31.65 -7.33 8.89
C ARG A 360 32.00 -5.92 9.35
N ARG A 361 33.29 -5.59 9.53
CA ARG A 361 33.77 -4.31 10.07
C ARG A 361 33.10 -3.10 9.40
N ASP A 362 33.00 -3.11 8.07
CA ASP A 362 32.39 -2.02 7.30
C ASP A 362 30.92 -1.77 7.63
N LYS A 363 30.18 -2.79 8.07
CA LYS A 363 28.77 -2.65 8.50
C LYS A 363 28.63 -1.97 9.86
N TYR A 364 29.68 -1.97 10.67
CA TYR A 364 29.70 -1.36 11.99
C TYR A 364 30.24 0.07 11.99
N ASN A 365 30.99 0.44 10.96
CA ASN A 365 31.49 1.80 10.81
C ASN A 365 30.32 2.79 10.69
N GLN A 366 30.44 3.92 11.37
CA GLN A 366 29.57 5.05 11.14
C GLN A 366 29.88 5.62 9.75
N LYS A 367 28.90 5.55 8.86
CA LYS A 367 29.06 6.12 7.51
C LYS A 367 29.10 7.64 7.58
N ASN A 368 29.87 8.25 6.69
CA ASN A 368 29.75 9.68 6.46
C ASN A 368 28.38 9.95 5.80
N THR A 369 27.55 10.72 6.49
CA THR A 369 26.21 11.10 6.00
C THR A 369 26.00 12.59 6.14
N ILE A 370 25.16 13.14 5.25
CA ILE A 370 24.77 14.53 5.28
C ILE A 370 23.24 14.64 5.30
N SER A 371 22.74 15.71 5.91
CA SER A 371 21.32 16.12 5.81
C SER A 371 21.25 17.52 5.21
N GLY A 372 20.17 17.81 4.49
CA GLY A 372 20.05 19.10 3.82
C GLY A 372 18.80 19.22 2.95
N TYR A 373 18.87 20.10 1.96
CA TYR A 373 17.75 20.45 1.08
C TYR A 373 18.17 20.52 -0.37
N VAL A 374 17.23 20.21 -1.25
CA VAL A 374 17.30 20.43 -2.70
C VAL A 374 16.05 21.21 -3.12
N VAL A 375 16.24 22.32 -3.82
CA VAL A 375 15.14 23.10 -4.40
C VAL A 375 15.52 23.48 -5.82
N GLY A 376 14.61 23.32 -6.76
CA GLY A 376 14.90 23.68 -8.15
C GLY A 376 13.71 23.60 -9.08
N GLN A 377 13.98 23.95 -10.32
CA GLN A 377 13.00 24.02 -11.38
C GLN A 377 13.49 23.26 -12.61
N ASP A 378 12.66 22.36 -13.10
CA ASP A 378 12.91 21.68 -14.37
C ASP A 378 12.77 22.65 -15.56
N TYR A 379 13.55 22.42 -16.61
CA TYR A 379 13.37 23.14 -17.85
C TYR A 379 12.14 22.59 -18.58
N LYS A 380 11.10 23.42 -18.67
CA LYS A 380 9.89 23.14 -19.43
C LYS A 380 9.80 24.13 -20.58
N ALA A 381 9.34 23.65 -21.74
CA ALA A 381 9.18 24.50 -22.90
C ALA A 381 8.22 25.67 -22.61
N SER A 382 8.65 26.88 -22.88
CA SER A 382 7.87 28.10 -22.75
C SER A 382 6.88 28.28 -23.92
N SER A 383 5.95 29.20 -23.78
CA SER A 383 5.04 29.56 -24.88
C SER A 383 5.81 29.98 -26.15
N LYS A 384 6.97 30.65 -26.00
CA LYS A 384 7.82 31.04 -27.15
C LYS A 384 8.49 29.82 -27.80
N ASP A 385 8.88 28.82 -27.01
CA ASP A 385 9.42 27.55 -27.53
C ASP A 385 8.36 26.81 -28.34
N PHE A 386 7.12 26.78 -27.84
CA PHE A 386 5.98 26.23 -28.58
C PHE A 386 5.67 27.03 -29.86
N GLU A 387 5.74 28.36 -29.84
CA GLU A 387 5.56 29.17 -31.06
C GLU A 387 6.65 28.89 -32.10
N SER A 388 7.88 28.70 -31.66
CA SER A 388 8.99 28.32 -32.54
C SER A 388 8.76 26.96 -33.18
N ALA A 389 8.32 25.96 -32.39
CA ALA A 389 7.93 24.65 -32.89
C ALA A 389 6.74 24.69 -33.85
N LYS A 390 5.76 25.59 -33.59
CA LYS A 390 4.63 25.84 -34.50
C LYS A 390 5.09 26.32 -35.85
N LYS A 391 5.94 27.37 -35.89
CA LYS A 391 6.49 27.90 -37.12
C LYS A 391 7.26 26.83 -37.91
N GLN A 392 8.06 26.01 -37.22
CA GLN A 392 8.76 24.90 -37.85
C GLN A 392 7.78 23.89 -38.46
N ALA A 393 6.75 23.50 -37.70
CA ALA A 393 5.71 22.59 -38.20
C ALA A 393 4.96 23.16 -39.41
N GLU A 394 4.62 24.45 -39.38
CA GLU A 394 3.98 25.16 -40.53
C GLU A 394 4.86 25.15 -41.78
N GLU A 395 6.18 25.41 -41.64
CA GLU A 395 7.11 25.38 -42.77
C GLU A 395 7.27 23.95 -43.34
N ILE A 396 7.35 22.94 -42.48
CA ILE A 396 7.39 21.55 -42.92
C ILE A 396 6.08 21.21 -43.66
N MET A 397 4.94 21.58 -43.11
CA MET A 397 3.63 21.29 -43.70
C MET A 397 3.46 21.90 -45.09
N LYS A 398 3.93 23.13 -45.32
CA LYS A 398 3.85 23.79 -46.65
C LYS A 398 4.50 22.99 -47.77
N THR A 399 5.52 22.19 -47.43
CA THR A 399 6.28 21.40 -48.40
C THR A 399 5.99 19.91 -48.34
N THR A 400 5.00 19.52 -47.51
CA THR A 400 4.62 18.11 -47.29
C THR A 400 3.41 17.72 -48.15
N ASN A 401 3.53 16.65 -48.89
CA ASN A 401 2.46 16.03 -49.65
C ASN A 401 2.44 14.51 -49.39
N LYS A 402 1.50 13.81 -50.01
CA LYS A 402 1.32 12.36 -49.79
C LYS A 402 2.56 11.52 -50.17
N GLU A 403 3.24 11.94 -51.25
CA GLU A 403 4.36 11.26 -51.83
C GLU A 403 5.63 11.39 -50.97
N ASN A 404 5.81 12.55 -50.34
CA ASN A 404 7.01 12.81 -49.52
C ASN A 404 6.79 12.72 -48.02
N PHE A 405 5.56 12.40 -47.56
CA PHE A 405 5.21 12.40 -46.12
C PHE A 405 6.11 11.50 -45.30
N ALA A 406 6.36 10.28 -45.77
CA ALA A 406 7.21 9.30 -45.07
C ALA A 406 8.64 9.82 -44.93
N ALA A 407 9.24 10.34 -46.00
CA ALA A 407 10.59 10.91 -45.95
C ALA A 407 10.68 12.15 -45.03
N LYS A 408 9.64 12.99 -45.02
CA LYS A 408 9.53 14.13 -44.09
C LYS A 408 9.40 13.67 -42.64
N ALA A 409 8.65 12.60 -42.38
CA ALA A 409 8.53 12.03 -41.04
C ALA A 409 9.89 11.48 -40.55
N GLU A 410 10.62 10.74 -41.36
CA GLU A 410 11.94 10.25 -41.03
C GLU A 410 12.93 11.38 -40.75
N GLN A 411 12.85 12.49 -41.53
CA GLN A 411 13.76 13.60 -41.39
C GLN A 411 13.46 14.52 -40.20
N PHE A 412 12.19 14.79 -39.90
CA PHE A 412 11.80 15.86 -38.99
C PHE A 412 11.06 15.39 -37.73
N SER A 413 10.40 14.22 -37.77
CA SER A 413 9.60 13.76 -36.63
C SER A 413 10.46 13.45 -35.42
N LYS A 414 10.02 13.92 -34.26
CA LYS A 414 10.63 13.64 -32.97
C LYS A 414 9.94 12.50 -32.21
N ASP A 415 8.94 11.85 -32.86
CA ASP A 415 8.28 10.68 -32.28
C ASP A 415 9.20 9.44 -32.42
N PRO A 416 9.73 8.89 -31.31
CA PRO A 416 10.65 7.75 -31.37
C PRO A 416 9.98 6.46 -31.86
N GLY A 417 8.63 6.37 -31.73
CA GLY A 417 7.86 5.17 -32.09
C GLY A 417 7.57 5.06 -33.58
N SER A 418 7.40 6.18 -34.29
CA SER A 418 6.95 6.18 -35.68
C SER A 418 7.87 6.86 -36.67
N ALA A 419 8.77 7.75 -36.23
CA ALA A 419 9.62 8.54 -37.15
C ALA A 419 10.34 7.67 -38.18
N LYS A 420 11.03 6.61 -37.75
CA LYS A 420 11.79 5.68 -38.62
C LYS A 420 10.93 4.81 -39.54
N ASN A 421 9.61 4.80 -39.29
CA ASN A 421 8.63 4.05 -40.08
C ASN A 421 7.77 5.01 -40.94
N GLY A 422 8.34 6.15 -41.40
CA GLY A 422 7.63 7.14 -42.20
C GLY A 422 6.47 7.79 -41.43
N GLY A 423 6.53 7.86 -40.10
CA GLY A 423 5.50 8.43 -39.24
C GLY A 423 4.29 7.54 -39.03
N SER A 424 4.26 6.29 -39.51
CA SER A 424 3.13 5.38 -39.41
C SER A 424 2.87 4.92 -37.97
N LEU A 425 1.62 5.05 -37.53
CA LEU A 425 1.17 4.53 -36.22
C LEU A 425 0.60 3.09 -36.30
N GLY A 426 0.88 2.39 -37.40
CA GLY A 426 0.46 1.00 -37.64
C GLY A 426 -0.67 0.85 -38.64
N GLY A 427 -1.10 -0.39 -38.90
CA GLY A 427 -2.13 -0.69 -39.91
C GLY A 427 -3.52 -0.18 -39.54
N THR A 428 -3.84 -0.21 -38.23
CA THR A 428 -5.07 0.35 -37.65
C THR A 428 -4.71 0.93 -36.27
N THR A 429 -5.07 2.19 -36.08
CA THR A 429 -4.79 2.94 -34.84
C THR A 429 -6.09 3.24 -34.11
N ASP A 430 -6.15 2.91 -32.83
CA ASP A 430 -7.24 3.26 -31.93
C ASP A 430 -7.04 4.70 -31.44
N LEU A 431 -7.85 5.63 -31.97
CA LEU A 431 -7.79 7.06 -31.66
C LEU A 431 -8.09 7.37 -30.19
N SER A 432 -8.81 6.50 -29.48
CA SER A 432 -9.12 6.70 -28.05
C SER A 432 -7.87 6.60 -27.16
N LYS A 433 -6.78 6.03 -27.69
CA LYS A 433 -5.49 5.92 -27.01
C LYS A 433 -4.52 7.07 -27.31
N LEU A 434 -4.92 7.98 -28.17
CA LEU A 434 -4.13 9.17 -28.55
C LEU A 434 -4.62 10.41 -27.80
N VAL A 435 -3.82 11.47 -27.82
CA VAL A 435 -4.21 12.73 -27.21
C VAL A 435 -5.48 13.28 -27.89
N PRO A 436 -6.41 13.89 -27.12
CA PRO A 436 -7.73 14.27 -27.63
C PRO A 436 -7.68 15.16 -28.86
N GLU A 437 -6.75 16.10 -28.91
CA GLU A 437 -6.57 17.03 -30.01
C GLU A 437 -6.19 16.33 -31.32
N PHE A 438 -5.34 15.31 -31.22
CA PHE A 438 -4.95 14.49 -32.37
C PHE A 438 -6.16 13.68 -32.88
N ALA A 439 -6.86 13.01 -31.99
CA ALA A 439 -8.05 12.22 -32.34
C ALA A 439 -9.14 13.10 -32.99
N GLN A 440 -9.37 14.29 -32.46
CA GLN A 440 -10.34 15.25 -33.01
C GLN A 440 -9.94 15.70 -34.41
N ALA A 441 -8.66 16.00 -34.64
CA ALA A 441 -8.16 16.39 -35.94
C ALA A 441 -8.35 15.28 -37.00
N VAL A 442 -8.03 14.01 -36.61
CA VAL A 442 -8.26 12.86 -37.50
C VAL A 442 -9.74 12.68 -37.79
N ASN A 443 -10.62 12.81 -36.79
CA ASN A 443 -12.06 12.67 -37.00
C ASN A 443 -12.65 13.71 -37.95
N ASN A 444 -12.15 14.92 -37.90
CA ASN A 444 -12.63 16.05 -38.74
C ASN A 444 -12.06 16.01 -40.17
N ALA A 445 -10.90 15.39 -40.39
CA ALA A 445 -10.24 15.34 -41.68
C ALA A 445 -10.88 14.33 -42.63
N LYS A 446 -10.72 14.50 -43.92
CA LYS A 446 -11.10 13.52 -44.97
C LYS A 446 -9.99 12.49 -45.18
N VAL A 447 -10.38 11.30 -45.66
CA VAL A 447 -9.38 10.30 -46.07
C VAL A 447 -8.54 10.86 -47.22
N GLY A 448 -7.23 10.72 -47.13
CA GLY A 448 -6.26 11.28 -48.04
C GLY A 448 -5.82 12.71 -47.71
N GLU A 449 -6.31 13.31 -46.65
CA GLU A 449 -5.96 14.67 -46.22
C GLU A 449 -4.76 14.70 -45.29
N ILE A 450 -3.94 15.73 -45.38
CA ILE A 450 -2.88 16.08 -44.43
C ILE A 450 -3.35 17.30 -43.66
N VAL A 451 -3.49 17.16 -42.34
CA VAL A 451 -4.01 18.18 -41.43
C VAL A 451 -3.01 18.59 -40.37
N GLY A 452 -3.11 19.79 -39.91
CA GLY A 452 -2.23 20.33 -38.84
C GLY A 452 -1.75 21.76 -39.16
N PRO A 453 -0.77 22.27 -38.43
CA PRO A 453 -0.20 21.71 -37.21
C PRO A 453 -1.19 21.64 -36.05
N VAL A 454 -1.42 20.46 -35.51
CA VAL A 454 -2.29 20.23 -34.33
C VAL A 454 -1.46 20.29 -33.05
N LYS A 455 -1.81 21.19 -32.14
CA LYS A 455 -1.10 21.35 -30.86
C LYS A 455 -1.52 20.28 -29.86
N SER A 456 -0.55 19.67 -29.17
CA SER A 456 -0.74 18.85 -28.00
C SER A 456 0.29 19.22 -26.91
N GLU A 457 0.25 18.53 -25.77
CA GLU A 457 1.28 18.68 -24.74
C GLU A 457 2.69 18.28 -25.21
N TYR A 458 2.81 17.40 -26.20
CA TYR A 458 4.10 16.94 -26.76
C TYR A 458 4.67 17.90 -27.84
N GLY A 459 3.86 18.78 -28.38
CA GLY A 459 4.28 19.68 -29.46
C GLY A 459 3.21 19.83 -30.55
N TYR A 460 3.65 19.88 -31.82
CA TYR A 460 2.78 20.06 -32.97
C TYR A 460 2.84 18.83 -33.89
N HIS A 461 1.66 18.33 -34.25
CA HIS A 461 1.49 17.17 -35.12
C HIS A 461 1.03 17.60 -36.50
N ILE A 462 1.69 17.13 -37.56
CA ILE A 462 1.21 17.13 -38.93
C ILE A 462 0.73 15.69 -39.17
N ILE A 463 -0.55 15.53 -39.54
CA ILE A 463 -1.20 14.23 -39.54
C ILE A 463 -1.69 13.92 -40.95
N TYR A 464 -1.31 12.75 -41.50
CA TYR A 464 -1.81 12.20 -42.74
C TYR A 464 -2.84 11.11 -42.45
N VAL A 465 -4.09 11.36 -42.83
CA VAL A 465 -5.22 10.43 -42.66
C VAL A 465 -5.32 9.51 -43.86
N GLN A 466 -4.78 8.32 -43.79
CA GLN A 466 -4.71 7.37 -44.88
C GLN A 466 -5.98 6.53 -45.04
N GLY A 467 -6.73 6.32 -43.96
CA GLY A 467 -7.96 5.57 -43.96
C GLY A 467 -8.77 5.73 -42.68
N LYS A 468 -10.08 5.53 -42.75
CA LYS A 468 -11.01 5.53 -41.63
C LYS A 468 -11.85 4.27 -41.66
N ASN A 469 -12.17 3.69 -40.52
CA ASN A 469 -13.07 2.55 -40.45
C ASN A 469 -14.53 3.05 -40.46
N ALA A 470 -15.32 2.55 -41.42
CA ALA A 470 -16.72 2.96 -41.58
C ALA A 470 -17.64 2.51 -40.43
N GLN A 471 -17.31 1.39 -39.76
CA GLN A 471 -18.08 0.81 -38.65
C GLN A 471 -17.64 1.32 -37.28
N ASN A 472 -16.39 1.81 -37.15
CA ASN A 472 -15.87 2.31 -35.89
C ASN A 472 -15.06 3.60 -36.12
N PRO A 473 -15.63 4.79 -35.79
CA PRO A 473 -14.97 6.07 -36.00
C PRO A 473 -13.68 6.25 -35.19
N ASN A 474 -13.49 5.47 -34.13
CA ASN A 474 -12.27 5.50 -33.34
C ASN A 474 -11.11 4.72 -33.93
N ILE A 475 -11.31 4.06 -35.09
CA ILE A 475 -10.25 3.29 -35.76
C ILE A 475 -9.88 3.97 -37.07
N ALA A 476 -8.60 4.33 -37.22
CA ALA A 476 -8.09 4.95 -38.43
C ALA A 476 -6.70 4.43 -38.78
N LYS A 477 -6.32 4.56 -40.07
CA LYS A 477 -4.95 4.40 -40.52
C LYS A 477 -4.34 5.80 -40.69
N VAL A 478 -3.34 6.12 -39.89
CA VAL A 478 -2.73 7.44 -39.81
C VAL A 478 -1.22 7.36 -39.75
N SER A 479 -0.59 8.39 -40.30
CA SER A 479 0.82 8.70 -40.09
C SER A 479 0.95 10.10 -39.55
N HIS A 480 2.00 10.39 -38.75
CA HIS A 480 2.23 11.73 -38.25
C HIS A 480 3.70 12.14 -38.23
N ILE A 481 3.89 13.46 -38.22
CA ILE A 481 5.18 14.10 -37.95
C ILE A 481 5.01 14.89 -36.67
N LEU A 482 5.75 14.56 -35.62
CA LEU A 482 5.74 15.29 -34.36
C LEU A 482 6.91 16.27 -34.31
N ILE A 483 6.63 17.55 -34.13
CA ILE A 483 7.63 18.59 -33.86
C ILE A 483 7.51 19.02 -32.42
N THR A 484 8.47 18.58 -31.60
CA THR A 484 8.53 18.95 -30.19
C THR A 484 9.20 20.32 -30.02
N PRO A 485 8.74 21.16 -29.06
CA PRO A 485 9.41 22.41 -28.76
C PRO A 485 10.82 22.13 -28.19
N THR A 486 11.80 22.83 -28.69
CA THR A 486 13.17 22.82 -28.14
C THR A 486 13.28 23.92 -27.09
N ILE A 487 13.74 23.56 -25.90
CA ILE A 487 13.93 24.51 -24.80
C ILE A 487 15.03 25.50 -25.21
N SER A 488 14.68 26.77 -25.34
CA SER A 488 15.59 27.84 -25.76
C SER A 488 16.50 28.28 -24.62
N GLU A 489 17.63 28.88 -24.95
CA GLU A 489 18.51 29.54 -23.98
C GLU A 489 17.81 30.67 -23.19
N GLU A 490 16.80 31.32 -23.82
CA GLU A 490 15.96 32.31 -23.13
C GLU A 490 15.15 31.65 -22.00
N THR A 491 14.52 30.50 -22.27
CA THR A 491 13.77 29.72 -21.27
C THR A 491 14.68 29.26 -20.14
N LYS A 492 15.87 28.74 -20.46
CA LYS A 492 16.85 28.32 -19.44
C LYS A 492 17.29 29.48 -18.55
N LYS A 493 17.55 30.66 -19.16
CA LYS A 493 17.92 31.88 -18.42
C LYS A 493 16.79 32.37 -17.52
N ALA A 494 15.54 32.25 -17.95
CA ALA A 494 14.39 32.62 -17.13
C ALA A 494 14.27 31.73 -15.90
N VAL A 495 14.40 30.41 -16.07
CA VAL A 495 14.44 29.45 -14.95
C VAL A 495 15.63 29.72 -14.03
N ALA A 496 16.83 29.92 -14.58
CA ALA A 496 18.00 30.22 -13.77
C ALA A 496 17.80 31.51 -12.95
N LYS A 497 17.19 32.54 -13.54
CA LYS A 497 16.88 33.77 -12.83
C LYS A 497 15.92 33.52 -11.65
N GLN A 498 14.85 32.75 -11.86
CA GLN A 498 13.89 32.44 -10.80
C GLN A 498 14.55 31.73 -9.61
N VAL A 499 15.43 30.78 -9.88
CA VAL A 499 16.17 30.02 -8.86
C VAL A 499 17.23 30.91 -8.17
N GLN A 500 17.91 31.80 -8.92
CA GLN A 500 18.88 32.76 -8.35
C GLN A 500 18.18 33.82 -7.48
N ASP A 501 16.98 34.26 -7.82
CA ASP A 501 16.17 35.17 -6.98
C ASP A 501 15.87 34.50 -5.63
N LEU A 502 15.53 33.19 -5.61
CA LEU A 502 15.38 32.40 -4.38
C LEU A 502 16.71 32.31 -3.61
N LYS A 503 17.83 32.06 -4.30
CA LYS A 503 19.15 32.03 -3.65
C LYS A 503 19.46 33.32 -2.91
N ALA A 504 19.16 34.48 -3.53
CA ALA A 504 19.35 35.79 -2.90
C ALA A 504 18.45 35.97 -1.65
N GLU A 505 17.21 35.49 -1.68
CA GLU A 505 16.31 35.52 -0.52
C GLU A 505 16.82 34.60 0.61
N LEU A 506 17.34 33.41 0.29
CA LEU A 506 17.98 32.50 1.27
C LEU A 506 19.23 33.12 1.90
N MET A 507 20.13 33.70 1.08
CA MET A 507 21.37 34.35 1.54
C MET A 507 21.12 35.56 2.44
N THR A 508 19.99 36.23 2.27
CA THR A 508 19.58 37.39 3.07
C THR A 508 18.65 37.02 4.24
N ASN A 509 18.45 35.74 4.51
CA ASN A 509 17.53 35.22 5.54
C ASN A 509 16.09 35.73 5.43
N LYS A 510 15.66 36.18 4.25
CA LYS A 510 14.25 36.54 3.99
C LYS A 510 13.35 35.32 4.02
N ILE A 511 13.91 34.15 3.70
CA ILE A 511 13.28 32.84 3.81
C ILE A 511 14.26 31.81 4.31
N THR A 512 13.76 30.73 4.92
CA THR A 512 14.53 29.55 5.34
C THR A 512 14.08 28.33 4.52
N TRP A 513 14.96 27.35 4.36
CA TRP A 513 14.71 26.17 3.54
C TRP A 513 13.42 25.43 3.92
N ASP A 514 13.15 25.24 5.22
CA ASP A 514 11.97 24.56 5.77
C ASP A 514 10.64 25.29 5.49
N LYS A 515 10.70 26.57 5.12
CA LYS A 515 9.53 27.38 4.80
C LYS A 515 9.20 27.43 3.32
N ILE A 516 10.13 27.01 2.45
CA ILE A 516 9.91 27.04 0.99
C ILE A 516 8.75 26.13 0.58
N GLU A 517 8.67 24.93 1.16
CA GLU A 517 7.60 23.98 0.87
C GLU A 517 6.20 24.52 1.23
N LYS A 518 6.13 25.30 2.29
CA LYS A 518 4.88 25.78 2.91
C LYS A 518 4.34 27.09 2.31
N GLN A 519 5.04 27.69 1.33
CA GLN A 519 4.64 28.96 0.76
C GLN A 519 4.26 28.81 -0.71
N ASP A 520 3.03 29.16 -1.08
CA ASP A 520 2.49 29.10 -2.45
C ASP A 520 3.25 30.01 -3.43
N LYS A 521 3.98 31.02 -2.93
CA LYS A 521 4.84 31.91 -3.73
C LYS A 521 5.92 31.12 -4.47
N TYR A 522 6.44 30.04 -3.86
CA TYR A 522 7.56 29.26 -4.38
C TYR A 522 7.07 28.01 -5.11
N LYS A 523 6.67 28.18 -6.36
CA LYS A 523 6.21 27.08 -7.23
C LYS A 523 7.39 26.43 -7.94
N PHE A 524 8.25 25.73 -7.19
CA PHE A 524 9.32 24.91 -7.75
C PHE A 524 8.88 23.47 -7.92
N ASP A 525 9.39 22.80 -8.95
CA ASP A 525 9.09 21.39 -9.22
C ASP A 525 9.74 20.46 -8.18
N THR A 526 10.94 20.83 -7.72
CA THR A 526 11.68 20.10 -6.67
C THR A 526 11.76 20.93 -5.40
N LYS A 527 11.30 20.37 -4.29
CA LYS A 527 11.40 20.91 -2.93
C LYS A 527 11.57 19.75 -1.97
N GLU A 528 12.79 19.23 -1.87
CA GLU A 528 13.08 18.01 -1.14
C GLU A 528 14.00 18.28 0.05
N GLN A 529 13.68 17.66 1.19
CA GLN A 529 14.56 17.53 2.33
C GLN A 529 15.14 16.12 2.37
N PHE A 530 16.42 16.00 2.64
CA PHE A 530 17.06 14.70 2.83
C PHE A 530 17.75 14.62 4.19
N SER A 531 17.79 13.40 4.75
CA SER A 531 18.45 13.09 6.01
C SER A 531 19.29 11.84 5.85
N ASP A 532 20.44 11.81 6.50
CA ASP A 532 21.36 10.67 6.54
C ASP A 532 21.76 10.13 5.14
N LEU A 533 21.86 11.03 4.16
CA LEU A 533 22.25 10.69 2.81
C LEU A 533 23.73 10.28 2.76
N THR A 534 24.01 9.11 2.20
CA THR A 534 25.38 8.66 1.92
C THR A 534 25.81 9.08 0.51
N LYS A 535 27.12 9.12 0.27
CA LYS A 535 27.70 9.64 -0.98
C LYS A 535 27.32 8.83 -2.23
N ASP A 536 27.02 7.54 -2.06
CA ASP A 536 26.65 6.58 -3.10
C ASP A 536 25.14 6.58 -3.43
N GLN A 537 24.33 7.30 -2.66
CA GLN A 537 22.89 7.41 -2.90
C GLN A 537 22.58 8.53 -3.91
N PRO A 538 21.49 8.38 -4.71
CA PRO A 538 21.01 9.44 -5.56
C PRO A 538 20.50 10.62 -4.73
N LEU A 539 20.75 11.84 -5.20
CA LEU A 539 20.21 13.06 -4.58
C LEU A 539 18.70 13.14 -4.85
N PRO A 540 17.87 13.33 -3.81
CA PRO A 540 16.44 13.47 -3.98
C PRO A 540 16.10 14.62 -4.93
N GLY A 541 15.11 14.42 -5.80
CA GLY A 541 14.62 15.42 -6.74
C GLY A 541 15.53 15.74 -7.94
N ILE A 542 16.73 15.14 -8.04
CA ILE A 542 17.65 15.37 -9.17
C ILE A 542 17.75 14.13 -10.10
N GLY A 543 17.00 13.06 -9.81
CA GLY A 543 16.90 11.89 -10.67
C GLY A 543 18.10 10.93 -10.53
N LYS A 544 18.87 10.72 -11.61
CA LYS A 544 19.95 9.72 -11.62
C LYS A 544 21.11 10.09 -10.72
N ALA A 545 21.80 9.07 -10.18
CA ALA A 545 23.02 9.26 -9.40
C ALA A 545 24.04 10.15 -10.14
N ASN A 546 24.50 11.20 -9.48
CA ASN A 546 25.51 12.13 -9.99
C ASN A 546 26.69 12.19 -9.02
N PRO A 547 27.73 11.35 -9.22
CA PRO A 547 28.87 11.29 -8.30
C PRO A 547 29.63 12.61 -8.16
N GLU A 548 29.71 13.41 -9.22
CA GLU A 548 30.41 14.70 -9.18
C GLU A 548 29.67 15.70 -8.29
N LEU A 549 28.35 15.81 -8.45
CA LEU A 549 27.50 16.67 -7.61
C LEU A 549 27.49 16.20 -6.17
N SER A 550 27.38 14.90 -5.94
CA SER A 550 27.49 14.28 -4.61
C SER A 550 28.82 14.65 -3.94
N ASN A 551 29.95 14.52 -4.65
CA ASN A 551 31.26 14.90 -4.15
C ASN A 551 31.32 16.39 -3.76
N LYS A 552 30.79 17.27 -4.60
CA LYS A 552 30.74 18.73 -4.32
C LYS A 552 29.91 19.02 -3.08
N LEU A 553 28.72 18.38 -2.95
CA LEU A 553 27.84 18.60 -1.81
C LEU A 553 28.45 18.10 -0.48
N PHE A 554 29.11 16.93 -0.50
CA PHE A 554 29.82 16.42 0.67
C PHE A 554 31.01 17.30 1.06
N ALA A 555 31.73 17.89 0.11
CA ALA A 555 32.85 18.79 0.35
C ALA A 555 32.44 20.22 0.76
N ALA A 556 31.21 20.63 0.48
CA ALA A 556 30.71 21.96 0.81
C ALA A 556 30.71 22.23 2.31
N LYS A 557 30.79 23.48 2.70
CA LYS A 557 30.61 23.87 4.11
C LYS A 557 29.12 23.73 4.50
N THR A 558 28.87 23.52 5.79
CA THR A 558 27.50 23.51 6.32
C THR A 558 26.83 24.85 6.01
N ASN A 559 25.61 24.79 5.48
CA ASN A 559 24.80 25.91 5.02
C ASN A 559 25.35 26.66 3.79
N GLU A 560 26.39 26.15 3.14
CA GLU A 560 26.79 26.66 1.83
C GLU A 560 25.73 26.30 0.80
N ILE A 561 25.36 27.26 -0.05
CA ILE A 561 24.38 27.05 -1.12
C ILE A 561 25.12 26.76 -2.42
N LEU A 562 24.99 25.55 -2.92
CA LEU A 562 25.54 25.12 -4.21
C LEU A 562 24.51 25.33 -5.31
N ASP A 563 25.01 25.79 -6.45
CA ASP A 563 24.26 25.85 -7.71
C ASP A 563 24.54 24.59 -8.53
N TYR A 564 23.50 24.01 -9.09
CA TYR A 564 23.61 22.91 -10.03
C TYR A 564 22.69 23.12 -11.23
N SER A 565 23.27 23.10 -12.42
CA SER A 565 22.54 23.15 -13.68
C SER A 565 22.85 21.92 -14.50
N SER A 566 21.82 21.31 -15.05
CA SER A 566 21.89 20.15 -15.97
C SER A 566 21.15 20.46 -17.26
N ASN A 567 20.99 19.46 -18.13
CA ASN A 567 20.10 19.57 -19.29
C ASN A 567 18.61 19.53 -18.90
N GLU A 568 18.29 19.12 -17.69
CA GLU A 568 16.93 18.87 -17.20
C GLU A 568 16.40 20.04 -16.36
N GLY A 569 17.27 20.80 -15.67
CA GLY A 569 16.83 21.87 -14.80
C GLY A 569 17.96 22.63 -14.11
N TYR A 570 17.56 23.59 -13.24
CA TYR A 570 18.45 24.38 -12.41
C TYR A 570 18.06 24.24 -10.95
N PHE A 571 19.02 23.93 -10.06
CA PHE A 571 18.78 23.54 -8.67
C PHE A 571 19.72 24.25 -7.70
N LEU A 572 19.26 24.48 -6.49
CA LEU A 572 20.05 24.87 -5.32
C LEU A 572 20.08 23.70 -4.35
N LEU A 573 21.27 23.43 -3.80
CA LEU A 573 21.49 22.41 -2.80
C LEU A 573 22.21 23.00 -1.59
N THR A 574 21.91 22.47 -0.42
CA THR A 574 22.68 22.79 0.78
C THR A 574 22.78 21.59 1.70
N LYS A 575 23.93 21.50 2.37
CA LYS A 575 24.16 20.60 3.49
C LYS A 575 23.95 21.38 4.79
N THR A 576 23.00 20.95 5.62
CA THR A 576 22.70 21.59 6.92
C THR A 576 23.39 20.92 8.09
N SER A 577 23.73 19.63 7.95
CA SER A 577 24.51 18.88 8.93
C SER A 577 25.30 17.76 8.28
N GLU A 578 26.33 17.31 8.97
CA GLU A 578 27.16 16.18 8.57
C GLU A 578 27.50 15.31 9.78
N ILE A 579 27.35 14.02 9.62
CA ILE A 579 27.87 13.01 10.54
C ILE A 579 29.11 12.42 9.88
N PRO A 580 30.32 12.70 10.38
CA PRO A 580 31.54 12.25 9.75
C PRO A 580 31.73 10.73 9.85
N PHE A 581 32.52 10.16 8.97
CA PHE A 581 32.92 8.76 9.08
C PHE A 581 33.66 8.53 10.41
N LYS A 582 33.29 7.42 11.08
CA LYS A 582 34.00 6.95 12.28
C LYS A 582 34.16 5.44 12.20
N GLU A 583 35.40 4.98 12.27
CA GLU A 583 35.68 3.56 12.36
C GLU A 583 35.15 2.99 13.67
N ALA A 584 34.43 1.88 13.57
CA ALA A 584 33.90 1.20 14.75
C ALA A 584 35.03 0.55 15.56
N LYS A 585 34.98 0.74 16.88
CA LYS A 585 35.77 -0.08 17.80
C LYS A 585 34.94 -1.26 18.27
N PHE A 586 35.59 -2.41 18.45
CA PHE A 586 34.90 -3.64 18.86
C PHE A 586 34.05 -3.43 20.12
N GLU A 587 34.59 -2.78 21.13
CA GLU A 587 33.86 -2.55 22.40
C GLU A 587 32.61 -1.68 22.22
N ASP A 588 32.63 -0.70 21.29
CA ASP A 588 31.47 0.17 21.03
C ASP A 588 30.30 -0.58 20.40
N VAL A 589 30.58 -1.71 19.72
CA VAL A 589 29.58 -2.47 18.94
C VAL A 589 29.36 -3.90 19.45
N LYS A 590 30.07 -4.32 20.49
CA LYS A 590 30.03 -5.67 21.05
C LYS A 590 28.62 -6.13 21.41
N GLU A 591 27.83 -5.27 22.06
CA GLU A 591 26.44 -5.58 22.39
C GLU A 591 25.54 -5.68 21.16
N ARG A 592 25.73 -4.81 20.15
CA ARG A 592 25.06 -4.93 18.87
C ARG A 592 25.35 -6.28 18.21
N ILE A 593 26.60 -6.71 18.20
CA ILE A 593 27.02 -8.00 17.64
C ILE A 593 26.40 -9.17 18.41
N ARG A 594 26.37 -9.08 19.75
CA ARG A 594 25.71 -10.08 20.59
C ARG A 594 24.24 -10.26 20.19
N VAL A 595 23.51 -9.16 20.04
CA VAL A 595 22.10 -9.18 19.65
C VAL A 595 21.92 -9.75 18.24
N GLU A 596 22.74 -9.34 17.27
CA GLU A 596 22.70 -9.88 15.90
C GLU A 596 22.91 -11.41 15.89
N LEU A 597 23.90 -11.91 16.63
CA LEU A 597 24.16 -13.34 16.79
C LEU A 597 23.03 -14.06 17.55
N GLY A 598 22.45 -13.40 18.55
CA GLY A 598 21.29 -13.91 19.29
C GLY A 598 20.05 -14.09 18.38
N ILE A 599 19.80 -13.15 17.50
CA ILE A 599 18.72 -13.23 16.48
C ILE A 599 18.99 -14.41 15.53
N GLU A 600 20.21 -14.56 15.02
CA GLU A 600 20.57 -15.68 14.15
C GLU A 600 20.42 -17.03 14.88
N TYR A 601 20.84 -17.09 16.13
CA TYR A 601 20.65 -18.27 16.97
C TYR A 601 19.17 -18.61 17.18
N ALA A 602 18.35 -17.61 17.53
CA ALA A 602 16.92 -17.80 17.74
C ALA A 602 16.23 -18.24 16.43
N ASN A 603 16.55 -17.65 15.29
CA ASN A 603 16.06 -18.07 13.99
C ASN A 603 16.37 -19.54 13.70
N LYS A 604 17.62 -19.96 13.94
CA LYS A 604 18.06 -21.34 13.74
C LYS A 604 17.31 -22.31 14.66
N GLU A 605 17.24 -22.02 15.98
CA GLU A 605 16.58 -22.86 16.97
C GLU A 605 15.07 -23.01 16.72
N MET A 606 14.46 -21.96 16.19
CA MET A 606 13.04 -21.95 15.84
C MET A 606 12.78 -22.39 14.38
N GLY A 607 13.82 -22.76 13.61
CA GLY A 607 13.68 -23.16 12.21
C GLY A 607 13.03 -22.07 11.36
N LEU A 608 13.40 -20.81 11.60
CA LEU A 608 13.00 -19.66 10.78
C LEU A 608 14.04 -19.45 9.68
N LYS A 609 13.60 -19.03 8.48
CA LYS A 609 14.55 -18.70 7.42
C LYS A 609 15.28 -17.41 7.76
N ASP A 610 16.59 -17.40 7.60
CA ASP A 610 17.39 -16.17 7.66
C ASP A 610 17.14 -15.34 6.41
N ASP A 611 16.30 -14.32 6.51
CA ASP A 611 16.08 -13.35 5.41
C ASP A 611 17.31 -12.44 5.16
N ASN A 612 18.38 -12.59 5.94
CA ASN A 612 19.62 -11.80 5.80
C ASN A 612 20.53 -12.24 4.65
N THR A 613 20.23 -13.32 3.92
CA THR A 613 21.04 -13.81 2.80
C THR A 613 20.72 -13.13 1.46
N GLN A 614 19.66 -12.31 1.37
CA GLN A 614 19.29 -11.63 0.11
C GLN A 614 19.60 -10.12 0.03
N ALA A 615 20.26 -9.53 1.04
CA ALA A 615 20.65 -8.12 1.02
C ALA A 615 22.13 -7.90 0.64
N GLY A 616 22.66 -8.75 -0.22
CA GLY A 616 24.08 -8.69 -0.61
C GLY A 616 24.36 -9.41 -1.93
N ALA A 617 23.50 -9.22 -2.95
CA ALA A 617 23.83 -9.54 -4.35
C ALA A 617 23.37 -8.38 -5.24
#